data_a15df31c4390c0121c0f8ce8f5fa3292
#
_entry.id   a15df31c4390c0121c0f8ce8f5fa3292
#
_cell.length_a   1.000
_cell.length_b   1.000
_cell.length_c   1.000
_cell.angle_alpha   90.00
_cell.angle_beta   90.00
_cell.angle_gamma   90.00
#
_symmetry.space_group_name_H-M   'P 1'
#
loop_
_entity.id
_entity.type
_entity.pdbx_description
1 polymer ?
#
loop_
_entity_poly.entity_id
_entity_poly.type
_entity_poly.pdbx_seq_one_letter_code
_entity_poly.pdbx_strand_id
1 'polypeptide(L)'
;MDIDTGELKRYWGAYGNTPDDSNLGPFKPGETPAQQFRNPVHCAEPSLDGMVYVCDRPNNRLQVFNQDGTFVQELFVKPNSLGDGSVWDISFSADPEQKFIYLADGTNRKIFIIERSTMEILTNFGDGGRNPGQFFAVHNIATDSKGNIYTTETYEGKRVQKFKYMGMGPVTVMDQGTLWPADRRLNTPEPIANNIDAPTQRSSDSFDQELVSEEFAY
;
A
#
# COMPACT_ATOMS: atom_id res chain seq x y z
N MET A 1 23.28 7.14 9.92
CA MET A 1 24.74 6.93 10.06
C MET A 1 25.44 7.90 9.14
N ASP A 2 26.56 8.47 9.56
CA ASP A 2 27.43 9.27 8.69
C ASP A 2 28.16 8.32 7.74
N ILE A 3 28.14 8.61 6.45
CA ILE A 3 28.71 7.71 5.45
C ILE A 3 30.24 7.72 5.44
N ASP A 4 30.87 8.84 5.84
CA ASP A 4 32.32 9.01 5.83
C ASP A 4 32.97 8.53 7.13
N THR A 5 32.32 8.77 8.26
CA THR A 5 32.88 8.47 9.59
C THR A 5 32.28 7.18 10.21
N GLY A 6 31.16 6.68 9.72
CA GLY A 6 30.43 5.57 10.32
C GLY A 6 29.70 5.94 11.63
N GLU A 7 29.70 7.21 12.01
CA GLU A 7 29.05 7.67 13.24
C GLU A 7 27.53 7.51 13.15
N LEU A 8 26.91 6.98 14.22
CA LEU A 8 25.46 6.89 14.34
C LEU A 8 24.87 8.28 14.52
N LYS A 9 24.09 8.75 13.53
CA LYS A 9 23.42 10.05 13.60
C LYS A 9 22.10 9.97 14.34
N ARG A 10 21.25 9.00 14.00
CA ARG A 10 19.93 8.80 14.62
C ARG A 10 19.36 7.43 14.33
N TYR A 11 18.46 7.01 15.19
CA TYR A 11 17.55 5.88 15.01
C TYR A 11 16.30 6.14 15.83
N TRP A 12 15.18 5.58 15.42
CA TRP A 12 13.90 5.73 16.12
C TRP A 12 13.00 4.52 15.90
N GLY A 13 12.05 4.34 16.81
CA GLY A 13 10.96 3.37 16.75
C GLY A 13 9.64 4.02 16.38
N ALA A 14 8.54 3.31 16.63
CA ALA A 14 7.20 3.84 16.43
C ALA A 14 6.99 5.13 17.23
N TYR A 15 6.26 6.07 16.65
CA TYR A 15 5.98 7.40 17.19
C TYR A 15 7.21 8.25 17.52
N GLY A 16 8.39 7.90 16.98
CA GLY A 16 9.64 8.55 17.29
C GLY A 16 10.26 8.12 18.63
N ASN A 17 9.69 7.13 19.30
CA ASN A 17 10.21 6.62 20.56
C ASN A 17 11.57 5.93 20.38
N THR A 18 12.33 5.87 21.45
CA THR A 18 13.53 5.02 21.46
C THR A 18 13.13 3.57 21.29
N PRO A 19 13.71 2.84 20.31
CA PRO A 19 13.45 1.41 20.16
C PRO A 19 13.86 0.64 21.41
N ASP A 20 13.07 -0.36 21.77
CA ASP A 20 13.39 -1.31 22.82
C ASP A 20 13.13 -2.75 22.33
N ASP A 21 13.66 -3.73 23.05
CA ASP A 21 13.55 -5.14 22.72
C ASP A 21 12.34 -5.82 23.39
N SER A 22 11.34 -5.04 23.83
CA SER A 22 10.15 -5.57 24.47
C SER A 22 9.36 -6.47 23.51
N ASN A 23 8.93 -7.63 24.03
CA ASN A 23 8.11 -8.54 23.25
C ASN A 23 6.65 -8.11 23.32
N LEU A 24 6.14 -7.55 22.24
CA LEU A 24 4.73 -7.12 22.12
C LEU A 24 3.75 -8.29 21.99
N GLY A 25 4.24 -9.52 21.81
CA GLY A 25 3.39 -10.66 21.49
C GLY A 25 2.67 -10.53 20.14
N PRO A 26 1.73 -11.45 19.81
CA PRO A 26 0.94 -11.36 18.60
C PRO A 26 0.03 -10.14 18.60
N PHE A 27 -0.20 -9.56 17.41
CA PHE A 27 -1.18 -8.47 17.23
C PHE A 27 -2.59 -8.96 17.55
N LYS A 28 -3.38 -8.11 18.22
CA LYS A 28 -4.79 -8.35 18.50
C LYS A 28 -5.65 -7.20 17.99
N PRO A 29 -6.64 -7.46 17.12
CA PRO A 29 -7.55 -6.41 16.66
C PRO A 29 -8.22 -5.67 17.80
N GLY A 30 -8.28 -4.34 17.69
CA GLY A 30 -8.91 -3.48 18.70
C GLY A 30 -8.06 -3.20 19.94
N GLU A 31 -6.83 -3.71 20.02
CA GLU A 31 -5.91 -3.29 21.08
C GLU A 31 -5.46 -1.84 20.91
N THR A 32 -5.05 -1.21 22.00
CA THR A 32 -4.40 0.10 21.94
C THR A 32 -3.18 0.02 21.04
N PRO A 33 -2.96 1.00 20.12
CA PRO A 33 -1.83 1.00 19.22
C PRO A 33 -0.50 0.85 19.96
N ALA A 34 0.27 -0.16 19.55
CA ALA A 34 1.55 -0.46 20.17
C ALA A 34 2.53 0.72 20.01
N GLN A 35 3.23 1.08 21.09
CA GLN A 35 4.17 2.20 21.11
C GLN A 35 5.54 1.84 20.52
N GLN A 36 5.71 0.59 20.09
CA GLN A 36 6.86 0.07 19.37
C GLN A 36 6.42 -0.55 18.04
N PHE A 37 7.33 -0.62 17.08
CA PHE A 37 7.14 -1.41 15.87
C PHE A 37 7.08 -2.90 16.21
N ARG A 38 6.29 -3.66 15.46
CA ARG A 38 6.35 -5.13 15.50
C ARG A 38 7.33 -5.66 14.47
N ASN A 39 7.89 -6.80 14.76
CA ASN A 39 8.78 -7.51 13.83
C ASN A 39 7.95 -8.26 12.75
N PRO A 40 8.25 -8.04 11.45
CA PRO A 40 9.25 -7.11 10.92
C PRO A 40 8.68 -5.71 10.65
N VAL A 41 9.53 -4.67 10.81
CA VAL A 41 9.33 -3.39 10.13
C VAL A 41 9.67 -3.64 8.65
N HIS A 42 8.72 -3.43 7.75
CA HIS A 42 8.80 -4.07 6.43
C HIS A 42 9.29 -3.15 5.31
N CYS A 43 8.99 -1.87 5.36
CA CYS A 43 9.51 -0.87 4.42
C CYS A 43 9.90 0.43 5.12
N ALA A 44 10.76 1.21 4.48
CA ALA A 44 11.07 2.59 4.85
C ALA A 44 11.34 3.39 3.57
N GLU A 45 10.34 4.16 3.12
CA GLU A 45 10.37 4.86 1.84
C GLU A 45 10.43 6.38 2.03
N PRO A 46 11.52 7.03 1.59
CA PRO A 46 11.63 8.49 1.62
C PRO A 46 10.82 9.11 0.48
N SER A 47 10.10 10.19 0.78
CA SER A 47 9.43 11.01 -0.23
C SER A 47 10.30 12.19 -0.69
N LEU A 48 9.95 12.79 -1.83
CA LEU A 48 10.70 13.91 -2.41
C LEU A 48 10.68 15.17 -1.54
N ASP A 49 9.67 15.34 -0.71
CA ASP A 49 9.54 16.46 0.24
C ASP A 49 10.17 16.19 1.62
N GLY A 50 10.95 15.10 1.73
CA GLY A 50 11.75 14.84 2.90
C GLY A 50 11.03 14.14 4.07
N MET A 51 9.88 13.50 3.81
CA MET A 51 9.25 12.62 4.78
C MET A 51 9.78 11.19 4.64
N VAL A 52 9.62 10.38 5.69
CA VAL A 52 9.93 8.95 5.70
C VAL A 52 8.68 8.18 6.09
N TYR A 53 8.26 7.28 5.21
CA TYR A 53 7.11 6.42 5.38
C TYR A 53 7.55 5.04 5.80
N VAL A 54 7.03 4.53 6.93
CA VAL A 54 7.48 3.27 7.53
C VAL A 54 6.33 2.27 7.60
N CYS A 55 6.52 1.12 6.98
CA CYS A 55 5.57 0.01 6.99
C CYS A 55 5.71 -0.81 8.28
N ASP A 56 4.88 -0.56 9.25
CA ASP A 56 4.75 -1.38 10.46
C ASP A 56 3.72 -2.50 10.20
N ARG A 57 4.15 -3.47 9.40
CA ARG A 57 3.31 -4.48 8.76
C ARG A 57 2.41 -5.23 9.75
N PRO A 58 2.94 -5.86 10.82
CA PRO A 58 2.10 -6.65 11.71
C PRO A 58 1.16 -5.79 12.59
N ASN A 59 1.42 -4.50 12.72
CA ASN A 59 0.53 -3.55 13.38
C ASN A 59 -0.52 -2.95 12.42
N ASN A 60 -0.54 -3.36 11.16
CA ASN A 60 -1.49 -2.89 10.13
C ASN A 60 -1.45 -1.38 9.91
N ARG A 61 -0.28 -0.75 10.05
CA ARG A 61 -0.17 0.71 9.96
C ARG A 61 1.02 1.18 9.13
N LEU A 62 0.83 2.32 8.50
CA LEU A 62 1.84 3.13 7.86
C LEU A 62 2.10 4.34 8.74
N GLN A 63 3.31 4.54 9.21
CA GLN A 63 3.69 5.73 9.98
C GLN A 63 4.56 6.66 9.15
N VAL A 64 4.36 7.97 9.32
CA VAL A 64 5.08 9.03 8.62
C VAL A 64 5.91 9.83 9.62
N PHE A 65 7.15 10.08 9.25
CA PHE A 65 8.13 10.81 10.06
C PHE A 65 8.81 11.90 9.26
N ASN A 66 9.27 12.93 9.94
CA ASN A 66 10.34 13.77 9.43
C ASN A 66 11.65 12.96 9.41
N GLN A 67 12.65 13.42 8.62
CA GLN A 67 13.95 12.74 8.53
C GLN A 67 14.75 12.74 9.85
N ASP A 68 14.35 13.55 10.83
CA ASP A 68 14.93 13.55 12.16
C ASP A 68 14.32 12.51 13.11
N GLY A 69 13.29 11.79 12.67
CA GLY A 69 12.55 10.80 13.44
C GLY A 69 11.33 11.34 14.18
N THR A 70 11.01 12.62 14.03
CA THR A 70 9.80 13.21 14.60
C THR A 70 8.56 12.61 13.91
N PHE A 71 7.68 12.00 14.68
CA PHE A 71 6.42 11.45 14.19
C PHE A 71 5.48 12.55 13.66
N VAL A 72 4.86 12.30 12.53
CA VAL A 72 3.92 13.23 11.87
C VAL A 72 2.50 12.72 11.92
N GLN A 73 2.25 11.53 11.37
CA GLN A 73 0.91 10.94 11.28
C GLN A 73 0.98 9.44 11.02
N GLU A 74 -0.17 8.79 11.10
CA GLU A 74 -0.29 7.37 10.75
C GLU A 74 -1.60 7.06 10.04
N LEU A 75 -1.60 5.94 9.32
CA LEU A 75 -2.79 5.35 8.70
C LEU A 75 -2.86 3.87 9.04
N PHE A 76 -3.99 3.43 9.56
CA PHE A 76 -4.30 2.01 9.71
C PHE A 76 -4.99 1.49 8.44
N VAL A 77 -4.43 0.43 7.85
CA VAL A 77 -4.98 -0.23 6.67
C VAL A 77 -5.48 -1.60 7.06
N LYS A 78 -6.77 -1.89 6.83
CA LYS A 78 -7.37 -3.18 7.25
C LYS A 78 -7.00 -3.55 8.70
N PRO A 79 -7.35 -2.72 9.69
CA PRO A 79 -6.83 -2.80 11.07
C PRO A 79 -7.18 -4.10 11.81
N ASN A 80 -8.02 -4.94 11.22
CA ASN A 80 -8.36 -6.26 11.76
C ASN A 80 -7.60 -7.41 11.09
N SER A 81 -6.63 -7.13 10.22
CA SER A 81 -5.83 -8.16 9.58
C SER A 81 -4.99 -8.90 10.61
N LEU A 82 -5.01 -10.22 10.54
CA LEU A 82 -4.21 -11.12 11.37
C LEU A 82 -3.02 -11.69 10.55
N GLY A 83 -2.23 -12.54 11.19
CA GLY A 83 -1.08 -13.17 10.55
C GLY A 83 0.02 -12.17 10.26
N ASP A 84 0.37 -12.01 8.99
CA ASP A 84 1.48 -11.14 8.59
C ASP A 84 1.13 -9.64 8.57
N GLY A 85 -0.14 -9.26 8.79
CA GLY A 85 -0.59 -7.87 8.74
C GLY A 85 -0.77 -7.36 7.31
N SER A 86 -1.15 -6.08 7.16
CA SER A 86 -1.65 -5.51 5.90
C SER A 86 -0.69 -4.56 5.18
N VAL A 87 0.24 -3.92 5.87
CA VAL A 87 1.10 -2.87 5.29
C VAL A 87 2.45 -3.46 4.91
N TRP A 88 2.53 -4.03 3.69
CA TRP A 88 3.71 -4.77 3.26
C TRP A 88 4.75 -3.87 2.60
N ASP A 89 4.34 -3.06 1.63
CA ASP A 89 5.26 -2.20 0.90
C ASP A 89 4.50 -1.01 0.31
N ILE A 90 5.19 0.07 -0.03
CA ILE A 90 4.61 1.23 -0.70
C ILE A 90 5.47 1.71 -1.85
N SER A 91 4.83 2.40 -2.79
CA SER A 91 5.48 3.22 -3.80
C SER A 91 4.69 4.50 -4.00
N PHE A 92 5.35 5.58 -4.37
CA PHE A 92 4.69 6.85 -4.65
C PHE A 92 4.32 6.96 -6.13
N SER A 93 3.28 7.76 -6.43
CA SER A 93 2.96 8.14 -7.80
C SER A 93 4.10 8.95 -8.43
N ALA A 94 4.21 8.87 -9.77
CA ALA A 94 5.33 9.44 -10.52
C ALA A 94 5.24 10.97 -10.71
N ASP A 95 4.15 11.60 -10.27
CA ASP A 95 4.03 13.05 -10.34
C ASP A 95 4.99 13.74 -9.36
N PRO A 96 5.43 14.99 -9.63
CA PRO A 96 6.40 15.70 -8.79
C PRO A 96 5.97 15.90 -7.33
N GLU A 97 4.67 15.98 -7.07
CA GLU A 97 4.11 16.13 -5.74
C GLU A 97 3.92 14.77 -5.04
N GLN A 98 4.10 13.66 -5.77
CA GLN A 98 3.84 12.31 -5.24
C GLN A 98 2.47 12.24 -4.55
N LYS A 99 1.43 12.62 -5.29
CA LYS A 99 0.06 12.80 -4.75
C LYS A 99 -0.53 11.55 -4.15
N PHE A 100 -0.14 10.39 -4.68
CA PHE A 100 -0.69 9.10 -4.26
C PHE A 100 0.39 8.19 -3.71
N ILE A 101 -0.04 7.36 -2.76
CA ILE A 101 0.70 6.21 -2.26
C ILE A 101 -0.02 4.97 -2.77
N TYR A 102 0.72 4.06 -3.39
CA TYR A 102 0.30 2.72 -3.74
C TYR A 102 0.82 1.77 -2.68
N LEU A 103 -0.08 1.10 -1.95
CA LEU A 103 0.27 0.26 -0.82
C LEU A 103 -0.08 -1.19 -1.12
N ALA A 104 0.93 -2.06 -1.08
CA ALA A 104 0.77 -3.50 -1.23
C ALA A 104 0.32 -4.15 0.09
N ASP A 105 -0.75 -4.92 0.01
CA ASP A 105 -1.29 -5.72 1.11
C ASP A 105 -1.31 -7.21 0.70
N GLY A 106 -0.26 -7.92 1.05
CA GLY A 106 -0.12 -9.33 0.71
C GLY A 106 -1.11 -10.24 1.41
N THR A 107 -1.51 -9.89 2.63
CA THR A 107 -2.47 -10.68 3.41
C THR A 107 -3.88 -10.60 2.83
N ASN A 108 -4.35 -9.38 2.50
CA ASN A 108 -5.68 -9.17 1.93
C ASN A 108 -5.67 -9.18 0.40
N ARG A 109 -4.49 -9.33 -0.24
CA ARG A 109 -4.32 -9.48 -1.70
C ARG A 109 -4.83 -8.28 -2.49
N LYS A 110 -4.47 -7.08 -2.02
CA LYS A 110 -4.92 -5.79 -2.57
C LYS A 110 -3.74 -4.85 -2.78
N ILE A 111 -3.95 -3.91 -3.71
CA ILE A 111 -3.19 -2.67 -3.77
C ILE A 111 -4.15 -1.54 -3.40
N PHE A 112 -3.83 -0.79 -2.36
CA PHE A 112 -4.58 0.40 -1.96
C PHE A 112 -4.02 1.63 -2.66
N ILE A 113 -4.89 2.53 -3.08
CA ILE A 113 -4.55 3.86 -3.57
C ILE A 113 -4.96 4.86 -2.50
N ILE A 114 -3.98 5.59 -1.98
CA ILE A 114 -4.13 6.48 -0.84
C ILE A 114 -3.77 7.90 -1.29
N GLU A 115 -4.58 8.90 -0.98
CA GLU A 115 -4.20 10.30 -1.15
C GLU A 115 -3.15 10.67 -0.10
N ARG A 116 -1.93 10.98 -0.54
CA ARG A 116 -0.79 11.17 0.36
C ARG A 116 -0.98 12.33 1.35
N SER A 117 -1.58 13.43 0.90
CA SER A 117 -1.75 14.65 1.71
C SER A 117 -2.72 14.47 2.88
N THR A 118 -3.73 13.65 2.70
CA THR A 118 -4.81 13.43 3.68
C THR A 118 -4.72 12.07 4.37
N MET A 119 -3.89 11.16 3.84
CA MET A 119 -3.84 9.73 4.22
C MET A 119 -5.19 9.03 4.04
N GLU A 120 -6.05 9.53 3.16
CA GLU A 120 -7.34 8.91 2.85
C GLU A 120 -7.17 7.75 1.86
N ILE A 121 -7.74 6.60 2.18
CA ILE A 121 -7.83 5.48 1.24
C ILE A 121 -8.91 5.79 0.22
N LEU A 122 -8.52 6.07 -1.03
CA LEU A 122 -9.44 6.44 -2.10
C LEU A 122 -10.11 5.21 -2.72
N THR A 123 -9.33 4.17 -2.98
CA THR A 123 -9.80 2.93 -3.59
C THR A 123 -8.77 1.82 -3.41
N ASN A 124 -9.08 0.64 -3.90
CA ASN A 124 -8.14 -0.47 -4.00
C ASN A 124 -8.46 -1.34 -5.21
N PHE A 125 -7.50 -2.13 -5.65
CA PHE A 125 -7.69 -3.13 -6.70
C PHE A 125 -6.96 -4.44 -6.37
N GLY A 126 -7.20 -5.46 -7.17
CA GLY A 126 -6.71 -6.81 -6.95
C GLY A 126 -7.71 -7.68 -6.20
N ASP A 127 -7.49 -8.98 -6.26
CA ASP A 127 -8.29 -10.00 -5.56
C ASP A 127 -7.44 -11.25 -5.35
N GLY A 128 -7.93 -12.17 -4.53
CA GLY A 128 -7.23 -13.43 -4.29
C GLY A 128 -7.26 -14.35 -5.52
N GLY A 129 -6.08 -14.80 -5.97
CA GLY A 129 -5.99 -15.74 -7.08
C GLY A 129 -4.67 -15.68 -7.83
N ARG A 130 -4.65 -16.32 -9.01
CA ARG A 130 -3.47 -16.43 -9.86
C ARG A 130 -3.69 -15.94 -11.30
N ASN A 131 -4.90 -15.47 -11.61
CA ASN A 131 -5.15 -14.82 -12.88
C ASN A 131 -4.46 -13.45 -12.91
N PRO A 132 -4.23 -12.89 -14.11
CA PRO A 132 -3.78 -11.52 -14.24
C PRO A 132 -4.66 -10.55 -13.42
N GLY A 133 -4.00 -9.62 -12.71
CA GLY A 133 -4.68 -8.68 -11.79
C GLY A 133 -5.15 -9.27 -10.47
N GLN A 134 -5.05 -10.58 -10.27
CA GLN A 134 -5.22 -11.22 -8.97
C GLN A 134 -3.86 -11.39 -8.29
N PHE A 135 -3.87 -11.53 -6.96
CA PHE A 135 -2.67 -11.75 -6.16
C PHE A 135 -2.79 -13.02 -5.34
N PHE A 136 -1.69 -13.76 -5.27
CA PHE A 136 -1.53 -14.80 -4.26
C PHE A 136 -1.07 -14.16 -2.93
N ALA A 137 0.05 -13.45 -2.98
CA ALA A 137 0.58 -12.65 -1.86
C ALA A 137 1.50 -11.58 -2.42
N VAL A 138 0.94 -10.42 -2.81
CA VAL A 138 1.72 -9.29 -3.29
C VAL A 138 2.68 -8.83 -2.18
N HIS A 139 3.96 -8.67 -2.53
CA HIS A 139 5.01 -8.41 -1.53
C HIS A 139 5.63 -7.03 -1.70
N ASN A 140 6.17 -6.74 -2.88
CA ASN A 140 6.77 -5.44 -3.17
C ASN A 140 6.04 -4.75 -4.31
N ILE A 141 6.15 -3.43 -4.32
CA ILE A 141 5.55 -2.55 -5.32
C ILE A 141 6.53 -1.47 -5.72
N ALA A 142 6.57 -1.15 -7.00
CA ALA A 142 7.38 -0.07 -7.54
C ALA A 142 6.63 0.69 -8.64
N THR A 143 6.97 1.95 -8.84
CA THR A 143 6.39 2.81 -9.86
C THR A 143 7.48 3.31 -10.80
N ASP A 144 7.26 3.25 -12.11
CA ASP A 144 8.17 3.85 -13.09
C ASP A 144 7.82 5.32 -13.36
N SER A 145 8.68 6.03 -14.10
CA SER A 145 8.50 7.44 -14.46
C SER A 145 7.30 7.72 -15.37
N LYS A 146 6.63 6.68 -15.87
CA LYS A 146 5.39 6.78 -16.66
C LYS A 146 4.14 6.52 -15.82
N GLY A 147 4.31 6.27 -14.52
CA GLY A 147 3.23 5.95 -13.60
C GLY A 147 2.78 4.49 -13.61
N ASN A 148 3.45 3.60 -14.37
CA ASN A 148 3.11 2.19 -14.32
C ASN A 148 3.53 1.58 -13.00
N ILE A 149 2.68 0.69 -12.46
CA ILE A 149 2.96 -0.05 -11.23
C ILE A 149 3.51 -1.42 -11.58
N TYR A 150 4.52 -1.85 -10.85
CA TYR A 150 5.08 -3.20 -10.90
C TYR A 150 4.93 -3.84 -9.53
N THR A 151 4.48 -5.08 -9.48
CA THR A 151 4.34 -5.84 -8.23
C THR A 151 5.10 -7.15 -8.33
N THR A 152 5.70 -7.57 -7.22
CA THR A 152 6.24 -8.92 -7.06
C THR A 152 5.44 -9.68 -6.03
N GLU A 153 5.39 -10.99 -6.17
CA GLU A 153 4.68 -11.85 -5.23
C GLU A 153 5.61 -12.84 -4.55
N THR A 154 5.37 -13.06 -3.27
CA THR A 154 6.07 -14.04 -2.45
C THR A 154 5.32 -15.38 -2.39
N TYR A 155 5.89 -16.33 -1.66
CA TYR A 155 5.38 -17.70 -1.53
C TYR A 155 5.16 -18.34 -2.92
N GLU A 156 4.01 -18.95 -3.15
CA GLU A 156 3.65 -19.61 -4.41
C GLU A 156 3.17 -18.65 -5.50
N GLY A 157 3.10 -17.35 -5.23
CA GLY A 157 2.80 -16.31 -6.23
C GLY A 157 3.83 -16.35 -7.36
N LYS A 158 5.11 -16.23 -7.02
CA LYS A 158 6.27 -16.42 -7.89
C LYS A 158 6.19 -15.70 -9.24
N ARG A 159 5.70 -14.45 -9.25
CA ARG A 159 5.54 -13.69 -10.49
C ARG A 159 5.75 -12.21 -10.28
N VAL A 160 5.94 -11.51 -11.39
CA VAL A 160 5.89 -10.05 -11.52
C VAL A 160 4.65 -9.70 -12.33
N GLN A 161 3.94 -8.66 -11.94
CA GLN A 161 2.86 -8.09 -12.75
C GLN A 161 3.14 -6.61 -13.00
N LYS A 162 2.78 -6.14 -14.20
CA LYS A 162 2.82 -4.73 -14.58
C LYS A 162 1.41 -4.23 -14.80
N PHE A 163 1.06 -3.13 -14.15
CA PHE A 163 -0.19 -2.40 -14.34
C PHE A 163 0.12 -1.09 -15.07
N LYS A 164 -0.43 -0.95 -16.27
CA LYS A 164 -0.20 0.24 -17.09
C LYS A 164 -1.05 1.40 -16.60
N TYR A 165 -0.41 2.55 -16.40
CA TYR A 165 -1.12 3.79 -16.10
C TYR A 165 -1.89 4.30 -17.32
N MET A 166 -3.18 4.52 -17.19
CA MET A 166 -4.08 4.96 -18.26
C MET A 166 -4.62 6.39 -18.05
N GLY A 167 -4.22 7.05 -16.97
CA GLY A 167 -4.67 8.39 -16.62
C GLY A 167 -5.54 8.42 -15.36
N MET A 168 -6.01 9.61 -15.04
CA MET A 168 -6.89 9.89 -13.88
C MET A 168 -8.36 9.69 -14.28
N GLY A 169 -9.15 9.15 -13.38
CA GLY A 169 -10.58 8.99 -13.56
C GLY A 169 -11.34 9.03 -12.23
N PRO A 170 -12.68 9.17 -12.26
CA PRO A 170 -13.46 9.11 -11.04
C PRO A 170 -13.41 7.71 -10.43
N VAL A 171 -13.41 7.64 -9.10
CA VAL A 171 -13.61 6.36 -8.40
C VAL A 171 -15.08 5.97 -8.55
N THR A 172 -15.33 4.93 -9.32
CA THR A 172 -16.68 4.42 -9.56
C THR A 172 -17.01 3.19 -8.71
N VAL A 173 -15.95 2.48 -8.21
CA VAL A 173 -16.09 1.28 -7.38
C VAL A 173 -15.00 1.34 -6.30
N MET A 174 -15.38 1.11 -5.04
CA MET A 174 -14.46 1.16 -3.90
C MET A 174 -13.61 -0.11 -3.73
N ASP A 175 -13.92 -1.18 -4.41
CA ASP A 175 -13.15 -2.42 -4.42
C ASP A 175 -13.07 -2.92 -5.87
N GLN A 176 -12.04 -2.50 -6.57
CA GLN A 176 -11.83 -2.84 -7.98
C GLN A 176 -11.13 -4.19 -8.07
N GLY A 177 -11.86 -5.25 -7.87
CA GLY A 177 -11.38 -6.62 -8.11
C GLY A 177 -11.28 -6.93 -9.60
N THR A 178 -10.63 -8.05 -9.93
CA THR A 178 -10.63 -8.58 -11.30
C THR A 178 -12.04 -8.89 -11.75
N LEU A 179 -12.46 -8.32 -12.87
CA LEU A 179 -13.77 -8.65 -13.47
C LEU A 179 -13.73 -10.07 -14.03
N TRP A 180 -14.54 -10.95 -13.46
CA TRP A 180 -14.78 -12.29 -14.01
C TRP A 180 -15.67 -12.22 -15.26
N PRO A 181 -15.69 -13.27 -16.10
CA PRO A 181 -16.59 -13.33 -17.25
C PRO A 181 -18.04 -12.98 -16.91
N ALA A 182 -18.76 -12.42 -17.88
CA ALA A 182 -20.08 -11.80 -17.71
C ALA A 182 -21.15 -12.66 -17.06
N ASP A 183 -21.04 -13.97 -17.15
CA ASP A 183 -21.94 -14.96 -16.55
C ASP A 183 -21.84 -15.03 -15.01
N ARG A 184 -20.80 -14.47 -14.42
CA ARG A 184 -20.61 -14.36 -12.97
C ARG A 184 -20.85 -12.97 -12.41
N ARG A 185 -21.37 -12.03 -13.18
CA ARG A 185 -21.66 -10.64 -12.77
C ARG A 185 -22.79 -10.51 -11.75
N LEU A 186 -23.41 -11.59 -11.33
CA LEU A 186 -24.54 -11.59 -10.39
C LEU A 186 -24.20 -11.07 -8.98
N ASN A 187 -22.91 -10.81 -8.70
CA ASN A 187 -22.43 -10.27 -7.43
C ASN A 187 -21.64 -8.95 -7.57
N THR A 188 -21.77 -8.22 -8.67
CA THR A 188 -21.30 -6.84 -8.67
C THR A 188 -22.19 -6.07 -7.71
N PRO A 189 -21.63 -5.39 -6.67
CA PRO A 189 -22.42 -4.47 -5.89
C PRO A 189 -23.08 -3.48 -6.85
N GLU A 190 -24.38 -3.25 -6.71
CA GLU A 190 -25.03 -2.15 -7.40
C GLU A 190 -24.22 -0.88 -7.15
N PRO A 191 -24.07 0.02 -8.15
CA PRO A 191 -23.45 1.31 -7.92
C PRO A 191 -24.13 1.93 -6.69
N ILE A 192 -23.38 2.28 -5.68
CA ILE A 192 -23.93 2.95 -4.49
C ILE A 192 -24.61 4.20 -5.00
N ALA A 193 -25.95 4.20 -5.03
CA ALA A 193 -26.72 5.38 -5.36
C ALA A 193 -26.31 6.47 -4.34
N ASN A 194 -25.58 7.47 -4.82
CA ASN A 194 -25.14 8.60 -4.03
C ASN A 194 -26.35 9.40 -3.54
N ASN A 195 -26.89 9.01 -2.39
CA ASN A 195 -27.79 9.81 -1.58
C ASN A 195 -27.01 10.38 -0.39
N ILE A 196 -25.90 11.03 -0.67
CA ILE A 196 -25.23 11.94 0.27
C ILE A 196 -24.91 13.18 -0.55
N ASP A 197 -25.37 14.34 -0.07
CA ASP A 197 -25.06 15.65 -0.64
C ASP A 197 -23.58 15.72 -0.94
N ALA A 198 -23.26 15.95 -2.21
CA ALA A 198 -21.96 15.75 -2.80
C ALA A 198 -20.88 16.59 -2.11
N PRO A 199 -19.92 15.96 -1.42
CA PRO A 199 -18.63 16.58 -1.29
C PRO A 199 -17.96 16.49 -2.67
N THR A 200 -17.29 17.54 -3.06
CA THR A 200 -16.51 17.74 -4.29
C THR A 200 -15.96 16.44 -4.87
N GLN A 201 -16.30 16.18 -6.15
CA GLN A 201 -15.80 15.05 -6.91
C GLN A 201 -14.28 14.92 -6.73
N ARG A 202 -13.84 13.87 -6.05
CA ARG A 202 -12.44 13.53 -5.93
C ARG A 202 -12.07 12.59 -7.06
N SER A 203 -11.01 12.89 -7.74
CA SER A 203 -10.44 12.02 -8.78
C SER A 203 -9.38 11.12 -8.19
N SER A 204 -9.33 9.89 -8.65
CA SER A 204 -8.25 8.94 -8.37
C SER A 204 -7.70 8.40 -9.67
N ASP A 205 -6.50 7.86 -9.63
CA ASP A 205 -5.94 7.16 -10.76
C ASP A 205 -6.76 5.90 -11.04
N SER A 206 -7.23 5.76 -12.27
CA SER A 206 -7.82 4.51 -12.75
C SER A 206 -6.74 3.70 -13.48
N PHE A 207 -6.59 2.45 -13.11
CA PHE A 207 -5.67 1.53 -13.78
C PHE A 207 -6.48 0.51 -14.58
N ASP A 208 -6.37 0.60 -15.90
CA ASP A 208 -6.83 -0.49 -16.76
C ASP A 208 -5.74 -1.55 -16.88
N GLN A 209 -6.15 -2.80 -16.78
CA GLN A 209 -5.26 -3.95 -16.90
C GLN A 209 -5.03 -4.25 -18.37
N GLU A 210 -3.98 -3.71 -18.96
CA GLU A 210 -3.47 -4.22 -20.21
C GLU A 210 -2.35 -5.22 -19.90
N LEU A 211 -2.67 -6.50 -20.02
CA LEU A 211 -1.71 -7.57 -19.92
C LEU A 211 -0.83 -7.60 -21.16
N VAL A 212 0.36 -7.10 -21.00
CA VAL A 212 1.42 -7.43 -21.95
C VAL A 212 1.98 -8.79 -21.55
N SER A 213 1.42 -9.86 -22.14
CA SER A 213 2.13 -11.15 -22.19
C SER A 213 3.26 -11.01 -23.18
N GLU A 214 4.40 -10.46 -22.75
CA GLU A 214 5.64 -10.69 -23.50
C GLU A 214 6.09 -12.11 -23.15
N GLU A 215 6.01 -13.00 -24.14
CA GLU A 215 6.71 -14.27 -24.13
C GLU A 215 8.20 -13.98 -24.00
N PHE A 216 8.76 -14.22 -22.83
CA PHE A 216 10.20 -14.40 -22.71
C PHE A 216 10.53 -15.80 -23.21
N ALA A 217 10.95 -15.89 -24.49
CA ALA A 217 11.72 -17.03 -24.97
C ALA A 217 13.10 -17.00 -24.31
N TYR A 218 13.54 -18.15 -23.80
CA TYR A 218 14.91 -18.41 -23.33
C TYR A 218 15.94 -18.21 -24.43
#